data_4cc5bb28a83b2cf599efb2f9e616b5ce
#
_entry.id   4cc5bb28a83b2cf599efb2f9e616b5ce
#
_cell.length_a   1.000
_cell.length_b   1.000
_cell.length_c   1.000
_cell.angle_alpha   90.00
_cell.angle_beta   90.00
_cell.angle_gamma   90.00
#
_symmetry.space_group_name_H-M   'P 1'
#
loop_
_entity.id
_entity.type
_entity.pdbx_description
1 polymer ?
#
loop_
_entity_poly.entity_id
_entity_poly.type
_entity_poly.pdbx_seq_one_letter_code
_entity_poly.pdbx_strand_id
1 'polypeptide(L)'
;MEKLDQEQQEVLLSIHQSQHEESMGHRESIFGAFSLSMAGLMAVLAGAVAPGYMAPNLKWGVGAAVVVACVFIIHFIRQQRQASERAIQILRTIETRLGLYEKDKYMPEKSVLPEEFSKPQAIRMGLSRGDWFLVLALVMLGSSIIGVLVLLPAPHP
;
A
#
# COMPACT_ATOMS: atom_id res chain seq x y z
N MET A 1 16.45 -9.29 -32.99
CA MET A 1 16.20 -9.80 -31.63
C MET A 1 16.68 -11.25 -31.60
N GLU A 2 17.53 -11.58 -30.65
CA GLU A 2 18.00 -12.93 -30.41
C GLU A 2 16.82 -13.80 -29.96
N LYS A 3 16.63 -14.96 -30.63
CA LYS A 3 15.56 -15.90 -30.21
C LYS A 3 15.95 -16.44 -28.83
N LEU A 4 15.14 -16.19 -27.84
CA LEU A 4 15.28 -16.78 -26.50
C LEU A 4 15.21 -18.33 -26.67
N ASP A 5 16.12 -19.00 -26.01
CA ASP A 5 16.09 -20.44 -25.87
C ASP A 5 14.89 -20.89 -25.02
N GLN A 6 14.38 -22.08 -25.21
CA GLN A 6 13.20 -22.58 -24.51
C GLN A 6 13.40 -22.56 -23.00
N GLU A 7 14.59 -22.93 -22.52
CA GLU A 7 14.95 -22.91 -21.11
C GLU A 7 14.89 -21.48 -20.54
N GLN A 8 15.37 -20.47 -21.30
CA GLN A 8 15.29 -19.07 -20.91
C GLN A 8 13.84 -18.56 -20.83
N GLN A 9 12.97 -19.04 -21.74
CA GLN A 9 11.54 -18.68 -21.69
C GLN A 9 10.85 -19.27 -20.45
N GLU A 10 11.12 -20.52 -20.10
CA GLU A 10 10.56 -21.16 -18.91
C GLU A 10 10.99 -20.44 -17.61
N VAL A 11 12.28 -20.09 -17.53
CA VAL A 11 12.80 -19.31 -16.38
C VAL A 11 12.11 -17.94 -16.29
N LEU A 12 11.98 -17.21 -17.41
CA LEU A 12 11.31 -15.90 -17.41
C LEU A 12 9.83 -16.00 -17.02
N LEU A 13 9.12 -17.05 -17.44
CA LEU A 13 7.73 -17.27 -17.06
C LEU A 13 7.59 -17.59 -15.56
N SER A 14 8.51 -18.38 -15.02
CA SER A 14 8.52 -18.69 -13.59
C SER A 14 8.77 -17.44 -12.73
N ILE A 15 9.72 -16.59 -13.15
CA ILE A 15 9.98 -15.31 -12.48
C ILE A 15 8.77 -14.37 -12.63
N HIS A 16 8.14 -14.33 -13.79
CA HIS A 16 6.94 -13.52 -14.02
C HIS A 16 5.82 -13.90 -13.06
N GLN A 17 5.55 -15.20 -12.92
CA GLN A 17 4.54 -15.68 -11.98
C GLN A 17 4.87 -15.31 -10.54
N SER A 18 6.11 -15.54 -10.08
CA SER A 18 6.55 -15.18 -8.73
C SER A 18 6.41 -13.68 -8.45
N GLN A 19 6.81 -12.82 -9.40
CA GLN A 19 6.71 -11.36 -9.24
C GLN A 19 5.26 -10.88 -9.28
N HIS A 20 4.38 -11.55 -10.03
CA HIS A 20 2.95 -11.24 -10.03
C HIS A 20 2.32 -11.55 -8.66
N GLU A 21 2.60 -12.72 -8.09
CA GLU A 21 2.14 -13.12 -6.76
C GLU A 21 2.67 -12.17 -5.68
N GLU A 22 3.95 -11.79 -5.74
CA GLU A 22 4.55 -10.82 -4.83
C GLU A 22 3.87 -9.44 -4.91
N SER A 23 3.61 -8.95 -6.12
CA SER A 23 2.89 -7.68 -6.33
C SER A 23 1.48 -7.70 -5.75
N MET A 24 0.76 -8.82 -5.87
CA MET A 24 -0.57 -8.98 -5.26
C MET A 24 -0.47 -9.04 -3.73
N GLY A 25 0.48 -9.79 -3.19
CA GLY A 25 0.72 -9.88 -1.74
C GLY A 25 1.01 -8.51 -1.10
N HIS A 26 1.77 -7.64 -1.77
CA HIS A 26 2.02 -6.28 -1.29
C HIS A 26 0.73 -5.44 -1.20
N ARG A 27 -0.18 -5.57 -2.17
CA ARG A 27 -1.47 -4.86 -2.14
C ARG A 27 -2.36 -5.36 -1.00
N GLU A 28 -2.47 -6.67 -0.81
CA GLU A 28 -3.22 -7.26 0.29
C GLU A 28 -2.66 -6.83 1.64
N SER A 29 -1.33 -6.78 1.78
CA SER A 29 -0.65 -6.30 3.00
C SER A 29 -1.00 -4.84 3.32
N ILE A 30 -1.10 -3.97 2.32
CA ILE A 30 -1.51 -2.56 2.51
C ILE A 30 -2.93 -2.50 3.07
N PHE A 31 -3.89 -3.21 2.45
CA PHE A 31 -5.27 -3.22 2.89
C PHE A 31 -5.44 -3.88 4.27
N GLY A 32 -4.72 -4.98 4.53
CA GLY A 32 -4.72 -5.64 5.83
C GLY A 32 -4.20 -4.74 6.94
N ALA A 33 -3.05 -4.12 6.74
CA ALA A 33 -2.47 -3.19 7.70
C ALA A 33 -3.36 -1.97 7.93
N PHE A 34 -3.95 -1.40 6.87
CA PHE A 34 -4.90 -0.30 6.98
C PHE A 34 -6.13 -0.68 7.80
N SER A 35 -6.78 -1.81 7.48
CA SER A 35 -7.98 -2.27 8.18
C SER A 35 -7.72 -2.55 9.66
N LEU A 36 -6.61 -3.20 9.98
CA LEU A 36 -6.21 -3.47 11.37
C LEU A 36 -5.92 -2.17 12.13
N SER A 37 -5.27 -1.21 11.49
CA SER A 37 -4.97 0.09 12.07
C SER A 37 -6.22 0.91 12.32
N MET A 38 -7.17 0.91 11.39
CA MET A 38 -8.46 1.57 11.56
C MET A 38 -9.25 0.97 12.72
N ALA A 39 -9.30 -0.37 12.82
CA ALA A 39 -9.95 -1.06 13.94
C ALA A 39 -9.29 -0.69 15.28
N GLY A 40 -7.95 -0.67 15.35
CA GLY A 40 -7.22 -0.27 16.54
C GLY A 40 -7.48 1.18 16.95
N LEU A 41 -7.45 2.11 15.99
CA LEU A 41 -7.75 3.52 16.25
C LEU A 41 -9.21 3.73 16.70
N MET A 42 -10.16 3.01 16.11
CA MET A 42 -11.56 3.04 16.55
C MET A 42 -11.74 2.49 17.95
N ALA A 43 -11.02 1.43 18.34
CA ALA A 43 -11.03 0.91 19.70
C ALA A 43 -10.46 1.94 20.70
N VAL A 44 -9.39 2.64 20.34
CA VAL A 44 -8.84 3.74 21.16
C VAL A 44 -9.85 4.88 21.31
N LEU A 45 -10.53 5.26 20.22
CA LEU A 45 -11.57 6.28 20.25
C LEU A 45 -12.72 5.88 21.18
N ALA A 46 -13.22 4.64 21.05
CA ALA A 46 -14.28 4.12 21.90
C ALA A 46 -13.89 4.12 23.39
N GLY A 47 -12.65 3.72 23.70
CA GLY A 47 -12.10 3.79 25.06
C GLY A 47 -11.93 5.22 25.59
N ALA A 48 -11.59 6.18 24.71
CA ALA A 48 -11.44 7.58 25.08
C ALA A 48 -12.78 8.26 25.40
N VAL A 49 -13.86 7.84 24.76
CA VAL A 49 -15.23 8.37 24.96
C VAL A 49 -15.92 7.73 26.16
N ALA A 50 -15.46 6.55 26.61
CA ALA A 50 -16.06 5.88 27.76
C ALA A 50 -15.97 6.77 29.04
N PRO A 51 -17.08 6.94 29.77
CA PRO A 51 -17.14 7.92 30.89
C PRO A 51 -16.19 7.52 32.00
N GLY A 52 -15.37 8.48 32.43
CA GLY A 52 -14.76 8.49 33.76
C GLY A 52 -13.35 7.95 33.93
N TYR A 53 -12.60 7.57 32.86
CA TYR A 53 -11.45 6.70 33.09
C TYR A 53 -10.06 7.17 32.63
N MET A 54 -9.87 8.35 32.08
CA MET A 54 -8.52 8.79 31.71
C MET A 54 -7.96 9.86 32.65
N ALA A 55 -6.94 9.48 33.41
CA ALA A 55 -6.10 10.46 34.10
C ALA A 55 -5.47 11.45 33.10
N PRO A 56 -5.27 12.75 33.46
CA PRO A 56 -4.73 13.75 32.53
C PRO A 56 -3.41 13.34 31.88
N ASN A 57 -2.53 12.71 32.62
CA ASN A 57 -1.24 12.23 32.13
C ASN A 57 -1.39 11.12 31.07
N LEU A 58 -2.42 10.28 31.19
CA LEU A 58 -2.67 9.19 30.26
C LEU A 58 -3.20 9.71 28.91
N LYS A 59 -3.96 10.80 28.90
CA LYS A 59 -4.48 11.44 27.68
C LYS A 59 -3.35 11.85 26.74
N TRP A 60 -2.32 12.48 27.25
CA TRP A 60 -1.15 12.89 26.47
C TRP A 60 -0.37 11.67 25.93
N GLY A 61 -0.22 10.64 26.76
CA GLY A 61 0.43 9.38 26.34
C GLY A 61 -0.33 8.70 25.18
N VAL A 62 -1.66 8.61 25.29
CA VAL A 62 -2.50 8.04 24.23
C VAL A 62 -2.45 8.89 22.97
N GLY A 63 -2.54 10.23 23.09
CA GLY A 63 -2.42 11.12 21.95
C GLY A 63 -1.08 10.97 21.22
N ALA A 64 0.03 10.92 21.95
CA ALA A 64 1.35 10.68 21.37
C ALA A 64 1.45 9.32 20.69
N ALA A 65 0.91 8.26 21.30
CA ALA A 65 0.89 6.91 20.72
C ALA A 65 0.10 6.87 19.41
N VAL A 66 -1.05 7.56 19.33
CA VAL A 66 -1.84 7.68 18.08
C VAL A 66 -1.05 8.36 16.98
N VAL A 67 -0.34 9.45 17.28
CA VAL A 67 0.50 10.14 16.27
C VAL A 67 1.61 9.21 15.76
N VAL A 68 2.32 8.55 16.67
CA VAL A 68 3.39 7.62 16.30
C VAL A 68 2.84 6.47 15.44
N ALA A 69 1.69 5.90 15.80
CA ALA A 69 1.04 4.85 15.03
C ALA A 69 0.68 5.34 13.62
N CYS A 70 0.08 6.52 13.48
CA CYS A 70 -0.25 7.08 12.17
C CYS A 70 0.99 7.29 11.29
N VAL A 71 2.06 7.85 11.84
CA VAL A 71 3.34 8.04 11.12
C VAL A 71 3.90 6.70 10.66
N PHE A 72 3.91 5.69 11.53
CA PHE A 72 4.41 4.36 11.22
C PHE A 72 3.61 3.71 10.08
N ILE A 73 2.27 3.79 10.14
CA ILE A 73 1.39 3.23 9.12
C ILE A 73 1.61 3.90 7.76
N ILE A 74 1.72 5.23 7.74
CA ILE A 74 2.00 5.99 6.50
C ILE A 74 3.36 5.57 5.92
N HIS A 75 4.37 5.41 6.77
CA HIS A 75 5.69 4.95 6.33
C HIS A 75 5.62 3.53 5.76
N PHE A 76 4.90 2.62 6.42
CA PHE A 76 4.69 1.25 5.96
C PHE A 76 3.99 1.22 4.59
N ILE A 77 2.89 1.97 4.41
CA ILE A 77 2.19 2.07 3.12
C ILE A 77 3.14 2.53 2.01
N ARG A 78 4.00 3.52 2.28
CA ARG A 78 5.01 3.99 1.33
C ARG A 78 6.01 2.91 0.94
N GLN A 79 6.53 2.16 1.91
CA GLN A 79 7.47 1.07 1.66
C GLN A 79 6.85 -0.03 0.80
N GLN A 80 5.64 -0.48 1.16
CA GLN A 80 4.92 -1.50 0.42
C GLN A 80 4.61 -1.05 -1.01
N ARG A 81 4.26 0.23 -1.19
CA ARG A 81 4.02 0.80 -2.51
C ARG A 81 5.26 0.78 -3.38
N GLN A 82 6.41 1.20 -2.84
CA GLN A 82 7.68 1.17 -3.56
C GLN A 82 8.08 -0.25 -3.96
N ALA A 83 7.87 -1.24 -3.09
CA ALA A 83 8.13 -2.64 -3.38
C ALA A 83 7.23 -3.14 -4.53
N SER A 84 5.92 -2.87 -4.47
CA SER A 84 4.98 -3.22 -5.54
C SER A 84 5.35 -2.57 -6.89
N GLU A 85 5.76 -1.31 -6.90
CA GLU A 85 6.17 -0.63 -8.14
C GLU A 85 7.45 -1.23 -8.74
N ARG A 86 8.41 -1.65 -7.90
CA ARG A 86 9.60 -2.37 -8.36
C ARG A 86 9.23 -3.72 -8.99
N ALA A 87 8.36 -4.49 -8.34
CA ALA A 87 7.88 -5.77 -8.86
C ALA A 87 7.19 -5.59 -10.24
N ILE A 88 6.33 -4.57 -10.38
CA ILE A 88 5.67 -4.25 -11.65
C ILE A 88 6.70 -3.88 -12.75
N GLN A 89 7.78 -3.18 -12.41
CA GLN A 89 8.81 -2.85 -13.40
C GLN A 89 9.58 -4.09 -13.86
N ILE A 90 9.89 -5.01 -12.94
CA ILE A 90 10.51 -6.29 -13.29
C ILE A 90 9.58 -7.07 -14.22
N LEU A 91 8.28 -7.16 -13.87
CA LEU A 91 7.27 -7.80 -14.72
C LEU A 91 7.26 -7.22 -16.13
N ARG A 92 7.19 -5.90 -16.29
CA ARG A 92 7.21 -5.25 -17.60
C ARG A 92 8.49 -5.53 -18.40
N THR A 93 9.62 -5.58 -17.70
CA THR A 93 10.90 -5.92 -18.36
C THR A 93 10.87 -7.34 -18.91
N ILE A 94 10.33 -8.29 -18.13
CA ILE A 94 10.15 -9.69 -18.55
C ILE A 94 9.17 -9.77 -19.73
N GLU A 95 8.03 -9.14 -19.63
CA GLU A 95 7.00 -9.10 -20.67
C GLU A 95 7.54 -8.52 -21.99
N THR A 96 8.35 -7.47 -21.90
CA THR A 96 9.03 -6.88 -23.07
C THR A 96 10.06 -7.86 -23.66
N ARG A 97 10.83 -8.56 -22.83
CA ARG A 97 11.80 -9.57 -23.28
C ARG A 97 11.12 -10.78 -23.93
N LEU A 98 9.98 -11.20 -23.40
CA LEU A 98 9.14 -12.24 -24.00
C LEU A 98 8.45 -11.76 -25.28
N GLY A 99 8.38 -10.46 -25.52
CA GLY A 99 7.73 -9.87 -26.71
C GLY A 99 6.21 -9.95 -26.65
N LEU A 100 5.60 -9.91 -25.46
CA LEU A 100 4.15 -9.98 -25.29
C LEU A 100 3.43 -8.75 -25.85
N TYR A 101 4.18 -7.65 -26.06
CA TYR A 101 3.69 -6.41 -26.69
C TYR A 101 3.84 -6.37 -28.22
N GLU A 102 4.55 -7.37 -28.81
CA GLU A 102 4.79 -7.43 -30.25
C GLU A 102 3.57 -8.02 -30.96
N LYS A 103 3.13 -7.33 -32.03
CA LYS A 103 2.08 -7.86 -32.91
C LYS A 103 2.60 -9.07 -33.68
N ASP A 104 1.70 -9.96 -34.01
CA ASP A 104 1.98 -11.15 -34.83
C ASP A 104 2.96 -12.17 -34.26
N LYS A 105 3.41 -12.00 -33.01
CA LYS A 105 4.34 -12.94 -32.38
C LYS A 105 3.67 -14.20 -31.85
N TYR A 106 2.53 -14.04 -31.19
CA TYR A 106 1.77 -15.13 -30.57
C TYR A 106 0.34 -15.24 -31.13
N MET A 107 -0.22 -14.14 -31.62
CA MET A 107 -1.56 -14.07 -32.19
C MET A 107 -1.54 -13.26 -33.48
N PRO A 108 -2.20 -13.72 -34.57
CA PRO A 108 -2.27 -12.96 -35.81
C PRO A 108 -3.00 -11.62 -35.61
N GLU A 109 -2.42 -10.55 -36.10
CA GLU A 109 -2.90 -9.16 -36.05
C GLU A 109 -3.06 -8.55 -34.66
N LYS A 110 -2.68 -9.26 -33.59
CA LYS A 110 -2.82 -8.78 -32.21
C LYS A 110 -1.54 -8.99 -31.39
N SER A 111 -1.31 -8.12 -30.43
CA SER A 111 -0.37 -8.34 -29.34
C SER A 111 -1.09 -9.02 -28.16
N VAL A 112 -0.38 -9.82 -27.37
CA VAL A 112 -0.96 -10.46 -26.16
C VAL A 112 -1.32 -9.40 -25.12
N LEU A 113 -0.47 -8.38 -24.98
CA LEU A 113 -0.72 -7.23 -24.10
C LEU A 113 -0.80 -5.95 -24.93
N PRO A 114 -1.64 -4.97 -24.51
CA PRO A 114 -1.74 -3.67 -25.19
C PRO A 114 -0.40 -2.96 -25.25
N GLU A 115 -0.01 -2.47 -26.42
CA GLU A 115 1.26 -1.76 -26.65
C GLU A 115 1.44 -0.54 -25.74
N GLU A 116 0.33 0.05 -25.28
CA GLU A 116 0.35 1.20 -24.36
C GLU A 116 1.06 0.89 -23.05
N PHE A 117 1.05 -0.37 -22.61
CA PHE A 117 1.71 -0.81 -21.38
C PHE A 117 3.21 -1.10 -21.56
N SER A 118 3.72 -1.15 -22.79
CA SER A 118 5.16 -1.36 -23.07
C SER A 118 6.00 -0.13 -22.68
N LYS A 119 5.41 1.07 -22.60
CA LYS A 119 6.13 2.31 -22.30
C LYS A 119 6.57 2.31 -20.84
N PRO A 120 7.85 2.58 -20.57
CA PRO A 120 8.33 2.73 -19.20
C PRO A 120 7.58 3.89 -18.54
N GLN A 121 6.73 3.57 -17.59
CA GLN A 121 6.16 4.61 -16.72
C GLN A 121 7.24 4.99 -15.71
N ALA A 122 7.52 6.29 -15.62
CA ALA A 122 8.40 6.80 -14.57
C ALA A 122 7.88 6.32 -13.21
N ILE A 123 8.79 5.80 -12.38
CA ILE A 123 8.45 5.44 -10.99
C ILE A 123 7.86 6.68 -10.36
N ARG A 124 6.57 6.67 -10.09
CA ARG A 124 5.95 7.71 -9.29
C ARG A 124 6.38 7.46 -7.85
N MET A 125 7.41 8.16 -7.41
CA MET A 125 7.85 8.14 -6.00
C MET A 125 6.80 8.68 -5.02
N GLY A 126 5.59 8.98 -5.52
CA GLY A 126 4.47 9.51 -4.75
C GLY A 126 3.40 8.47 -4.50
N LEU A 127 2.61 8.71 -3.46
CA LEU A 127 1.39 7.95 -3.17
C LEU A 127 0.42 8.06 -4.35
N SER A 128 -0.21 6.96 -4.73
CA SER A 128 -1.31 6.97 -5.70
C SER A 128 -2.49 7.78 -5.16
N ARG A 129 -3.45 8.14 -6.03
CA ARG A 129 -4.68 8.80 -5.56
C ARG A 129 -5.41 7.95 -4.50
N GLY A 130 -5.44 6.63 -4.68
CA GLY A 130 -6.04 5.71 -3.71
C GLY A 130 -5.30 5.71 -2.36
N ASP A 131 -3.96 5.70 -2.38
CA ASP A 131 -3.16 5.75 -1.16
C ASP A 131 -3.36 7.06 -0.40
N TRP A 132 -3.56 8.19 -1.11
CA TRP A 132 -3.89 9.47 -0.50
C TRP A 132 -5.20 9.44 0.27
N PHE A 133 -6.23 8.73 -0.24
CA PHE A 133 -7.48 8.55 0.51
C PHE A 133 -7.26 7.77 1.81
N LEU A 134 -6.42 6.72 1.78
CA LEU A 134 -6.09 5.95 2.98
C LEU A 134 -5.35 6.81 4.01
N VAL A 135 -4.36 7.59 3.56
CA VAL A 135 -3.61 8.51 4.42
C VAL A 135 -4.52 9.58 5.01
N LEU A 136 -5.40 10.17 4.19
CA LEU A 136 -6.35 11.18 4.64
C LEU A 136 -7.30 10.61 5.69
N ALA A 137 -7.85 9.42 5.48
CA ALA A 137 -8.73 8.76 6.44
C ALA A 137 -8.03 8.52 7.79
N LEU A 138 -6.77 8.06 7.76
CA LEU A 138 -5.98 7.87 8.98
C LEU A 138 -5.72 9.20 9.72
N VAL A 139 -5.35 10.25 8.99
CA VAL A 139 -5.10 11.57 9.56
C VAL A 139 -6.39 12.15 10.18
N MET A 140 -7.52 12.04 9.48
CA MET A 140 -8.81 12.50 9.98
C MET A 140 -9.24 11.76 11.25
N LEU A 141 -9.09 10.43 11.27
CA LEU A 141 -9.42 9.63 12.45
C LEU A 141 -8.48 9.96 13.62
N GLY A 142 -7.17 10.02 13.38
CA GLY A 142 -6.17 10.38 14.39
C GLY A 142 -6.43 11.78 14.98
N SER A 143 -6.74 12.76 14.14
CA SER A 143 -7.10 14.12 14.55
C SER A 143 -8.39 14.15 15.38
N SER A 144 -9.38 13.34 15.01
CA SER A 144 -10.63 13.21 15.76
C SER A 144 -10.39 12.64 17.16
N ILE A 145 -9.54 11.61 17.27
CA ILE A 145 -9.18 11.02 18.58
C ILE A 145 -8.48 12.08 19.46
N ILE A 146 -7.51 12.79 18.90
CA ILE A 146 -6.80 13.85 19.65
C ILE A 146 -7.77 14.96 20.07
N GLY A 147 -8.68 15.39 19.17
CA GLY A 147 -9.70 16.38 19.47
C GLY A 147 -10.60 15.94 20.64
N VAL A 148 -11.07 14.70 20.63
CA VAL A 148 -11.87 14.14 21.74
C VAL A 148 -11.07 14.13 23.05
N LEU A 149 -9.81 13.68 23.03
CA LEU A 149 -8.95 13.63 24.21
C LEU A 149 -8.71 15.02 24.83
N VAL A 150 -8.58 16.05 24.00
CA VAL A 150 -8.37 17.45 24.44
C VAL A 150 -9.65 18.06 25.00
N LEU A 151 -10.80 17.79 24.35
CA LEU A 151 -12.08 18.39 24.71
C LEU A 151 -12.77 17.73 25.93
N LEU A 152 -12.44 16.47 26.23
CA LEU A 152 -12.99 15.79 27.38
C LEU A 152 -12.49 16.46 28.68
N PRO A 153 -13.39 16.93 29.55
CA PRO A 153 -13.01 17.56 30.84
C PRO A 153 -12.22 16.54 31.67
N ALA A 154 -11.26 17.06 32.47
CA ALA A 154 -10.60 16.24 33.48
C ALA A 154 -11.66 15.76 34.49
N PRO A 155 -11.59 14.49 34.96
CA PRO A 155 -12.47 14.05 36.03
C PRO A 155 -12.29 15.00 37.25
N HIS A 156 -13.38 15.56 37.71
CA HIS A 156 -13.37 16.32 38.97
C HIS A 156 -13.05 15.37 40.12
N PRO A 157 -12.13 15.71 41.03
CA PRO A 157 -11.80 14.89 42.18
C PRO A 157 -13.00 14.71 43.13
#